data_bd85edb0d20fe98af21694bb90c81cdd
#
_entry.id   bd85edb0d20fe98af21694bb90c81cdd
#
_cell.length_a   1.000
_cell.length_b   1.000
_cell.length_c   1.000
_cell.angle_alpha   90.00
_cell.angle_beta   90.00
_cell.angle_gamma   90.00
#
_symmetry.space_group_name_H-M   'P 1'
#
loop_
_entity.id
_entity.type
_entity.pdbx_description
1 polymer ?
#
loop_
_entity_poly.entity_id
_entity_poly.type
_entity_poly.pdbx_seq_one_letter_code
_entity_poly.pdbx_strand_id
1 'polypeptide(L)'
;RTYLVRADAPPPPATGLKDLYFSFDGERDMSRHDETGEDRPRYSADLGTFLIPTAPAQAAVMQALWDARPGELSYAQIVTRTGDEAAADEVLRRVCTLGLVAAHATPPAYTLTPGERPIASPLARAMFATGSYAMTLRHARLVPKEPPTAAFLQLCDGTRDRAALAHEMSARLGASITPGQIGAALADISGRRVFLA
;
A
#
# COMPACT_ATOMS: atom_id res chain seq x y z
N ARG A 1 2.96 8.32 16.73
CA ARG A 1 1.66 7.61 16.74
C ARG A 1 1.50 6.97 18.12
N THR A 2 0.38 7.21 18.79
CA THR A 2 0.06 6.58 20.08
C THR A 2 -0.90 5.43 19.80
N TYR A 3 -0.55 4.24 20.25
CA TYR A 3 -1.43 3.08 20.20
C TYR A 3 -2.07 2.90 21.56
N LEU A 4 -3.39 2.84 21.60
CA LEU A 4 -4.13 2.47 22.80
C LEU A 4 -4.17 0.94 22.86
N VAL A 5 -3.55 0.37 23.85
CA VAL A 5 -3.60 -1.06 24.15
C VAL A 5 -4.37 -1.23 25.46
N ARG A 6 -5.18 -2.29 25.59
CA ARG A 6 -5.85 -2.61 26.85
C ARG A 6 -4.79 -2.84 27.92
N ALA A 7 -5.01 -2.31 29.11
CA ALA A 7 -4.06 -2.39 30.21
C ALA A 7 -3.75 -3.84 30.66
N ASP A 8 -4.68 -4.75 30.39
CA ASP A 8 -4.59 -6.18 30.70
C ASP A 8 -4.14 -7.04 29.50
N ALA A 9 -3.85 -6.44 28.35
CA ALA A 9 -3.36 -7.18 27.21
C ALA A 9 -1.93 -7.69 27.47
N PRO A 10 -1.63 -8.96 27.19
CA PRO A 10 -0.27 -9.44 27.27
C PRO A 10 0.60 -8.64 26.30
N PRO A 11 1.88 -8.38 26.63
CA PRO A 11 2.79 -7.75 25.70
C PRO A 11 2.81 -8.55 24.39
N PRO A 12 2.80 -7.88 23.23
CA PRO A 12 2.89 -8.59 21.96
C PRO A 12 4.18 -9.43 21.96
N PRO A 13 4.15 -10.63 21.38
CA PRO A 13 5.36 -11.43 21.24
C PRO A 13 6.43 -10.60 20.55
N ALA A 14 7.69 -10.78 20.97
CA ALA A 14 8.82 -10.13 20.31
C ALA A 14 8.88 -10.62 18.86
N THR A 15 8.41 -9.80 17.92
CA THR A 15 8.37 -10.12 16.51
C THR A 15 9.73 -9.81 15.91
N GLY A 16 10.44 -10.84 15.43
CA GLY A 16 11.67 -10.66 14.67
C GLY A 16 11.37 -10.10 13.27
N LEU A 17 12.38 -9.55 12.58
CA LEU A 17 12.20 -9.09 11.19
C LEU A 17 11.68 -10.21 10.28
N LYS A 18 12.03 -11.46 10.57
CA LYS A 18 11.65 -12.65 9.79
C LYS A 18 10.14 -12.89 9.72
N ASP A 19 9.39 -12.37 10.68
CA ASP A 19 7.94 -12.52 10.76
C ASP A 19 7.18 -11.34 10.14
N LEU A 20 7.92 -10.34 9.58
CA LEU A 20 7.32 -9.11 9.11
C LEU A 20 7.11 -9.10 7.58
N TYR A 21 6.19 -8.26 7.18
CA TYR A 21 5.92 -7.85 5.80
C TYR A 21 6.34 -6.40 5.62
N PHE A 22 6.89 -6.06 4.47
CA PHE A 22 7.50 -4.75 4.22
C PHE A 22 6.87 -4.11 2.99
N SER A 23 6.54 -2.82 3.11
CA SER A 23 6.08 -2.00 1.99
C SER A 23 6.89 -0.72 1.86
N PHE A 24 7.06 -0.28 0.63
CA PHE A 24 7.63 1.01 0.29
C PHE A 24 6.60 1.84 -0.47
N ASP A 25 6.16 2.94 0.13
CA ASP A 25 5.12 3.82 -0.44
C ASP A 25 5.68 5.17 -0.92
N GLY A 26 6.99 5.33 -0.88
CA GLY A 26 7.68 6.54 -1.28
C GLY A 26 7.86 6.70 -2.80
N GLU A 27 8.70 7.64 -3.17
CA GLU A 27 9.04 7.96 -4.54
C GLU A 27 10.44 7.47 -4.90
N ARG A 28 10.69 7.27 -6.19
CA ARG A 28 12.00 6.96 -6.75
C ARG A 28 12.33 8.00 -7.80
N ASP A 29 13.44 8.69 -7.59
CA ASP A 29 13.98 9.68 -8.52
C ASP A 29 15.30 9.15 -9.12
N MET A 30 15.38 9.09 -10.45
CA MET A 30 16.56 8.67 -11.19
C MET A 30 17.36 9.86 -11.75
N SER A 31 16.87 11.09 -11.54
CA SER A 31 17.45 12.30 -12.17
C SER A 31 18.65 12.87 -11.43
N ARG A 32 19.08 12.22 -10.34
CA ARG A 32 20.22 12.71 -9.55
C ARG A 32 21.44 11.86 -9.73
N HIS A 33 22.51 12.50 -10.23
CA HIS A 33 23.86 11.97 -10.16
C HIS A 33 24.38 12.06 -8.71
N ASP A 34 25.12 11.05 -8.29
CA ASP A 34 25.90 11.17 -7.06
C ASP A 34 27.15 12.07 -7.31
N GLU A 35 27.96 12.26 -6.28
CA GLU A 35 29.21 13.05 -6.38
C GLU A 35 30.21 12.45 -7.38
N THR A 36 30.02 11.19 -7.77
CA THR A 36 30.87 10.50 -8.76
C THR A 36 30.35 10.64 -10.18
N GLY A 37 29.17 11.25 -10.38
CA GLY A 37 28.52 11.40 -11.69
C GLY A 37 27.78 10.16 -12.16
N GLU A 38 27.59 9.15 -11.29
CA GLU A 38 26.80 7.97 -11.59
C GLU A 38 25.32 8.19 -11.31
N ASP A 39 24.46 7.71 -12.22
CA ASP A 39 23.00 7.68 -12.04
C ASP A 39 22.62 6.65 -11.00
N ARG A 40 22.30 7.10 -9.79
CA ARG A 40 21.81 6.24 -8.73
C ARG A 40 20.38 6.60 -8.33
N PRO A 41 19.50 5.61 -8.13
CA PRO A 41 18.14 5.88 -7.69
C PRO A 41 18.15 6.48 -6.29
N ARG A 42 17.40 7.56 -6.11
CA ARG A 42 17.08 8.13 -4.81
C ARG A 42 15.67 7.68 -4.42
N TYR A 43 15.57 6.99 -3.31
CA TYR A 43 14.29 6.60 -2.71
C TYR A 43 13.94 7.59 -1.60
N SER A 44 12.75 8.15 -1.60
CA SER A 44 12.30 9.15 -0.62
C SER A 44 10.94 8.82 -0.04
N ALA A 45 10.69 9.24 1.19
CA ALA A 45 9.40 9.16 1.86
C ALA A 45 8.87 10.56 2.20
N ASP A 46 7.58 10.65 2.56
CA ASP A 46 6.84 11.91 2.77
C ASP A 46 7.46 12.89 3.78
N LEU A 47 8.30 12.42 4.68
CA LEU A 47 8.93 13.26 5.72
C LEU A 47 10.28 13.86 5.31
N GLY A 48 10.61 13.85 4.04
CA GLY A 48 11.89 14.35 3.54
C GLY A 48 13.07 13.41 3.77
N THR A 49 12.83 12.24 4.36
CA THR A 49 13.84 11.19 4.50
C THR A 49 14.11 10.54 3.16
N PHE A 50 15.37 10.31 2.84
CA PHE A 50 15.75 9.64 1.60
C PHE A 50 16.94 8.68 1.79
N LEU A 51 17.07 7.76 0.85
CA LEU A 51 18.19 6.84 0.71
C LEU A 51 18.68 6.86 -0.74
N ILE A 52 19.98 7.05 -0.93
CA ILE A 52 20.68 6.73 -2.17
C ILE A 52 21.50 5.48 -1.86
N PRO A 53 21.21 4.32 -2.47
CA PRO A 53 21.94 3.09 -2.19
C PRO A 53 23.40 3.23 -2.62
N THR A 54 24.32 2.99 -1.70
CA THR A 54 25.77 3.03 -1.96
C THR A 54 26.38 1.64 -2.05
N ALA A 55 25.66 0.62 -1.56
CA ALA A 55 26.09 -0.77 -1.62
C ALA A 55 25.13 -1.59 -2.49
N PRO A 56 25.61 -2.63 -3.20
CA PRO A 56 24.76 -3.50 -4.03
C PRO A 56 23.58 -4.12 -3.27
N ALA A 57 23.80 -4.53 -2.02
CA ALA A 57 22.74 -5.08 -1.16
C ALA A 57 21.61 -4.07 -0.86
N GLN A 58 21.98 -2.81 -0.59
CA GLN A 58 20.98 -1.75 -0.39
C GLN A 58 20.17 -1.52 -1.67
N ALA A 59 20.83 -1.49 -2.81
CA ALA A 59 20.15 -1.34 -4.09
C ALA A 59 19.20 -2.50 -4.37
N ALA A 60 19.63 -3.74 -4.12
CA ALA A 60 18.83 -4.94 -4.34
C ALA A 60 17.57 -4.97 -3.45
N VAL A 61 17.68 -4.66 -2.16
CA VAL A 61 16.54 -4.61 -1.23
C VAL A 61 15.56 -3.52 -1.65
N MET A 62 16.03 -2.31 -1.92
CA MET A 62 15.16 -1.19 -2.31
C MET A 62 14.51 -1.42 -3.67
N GLN A 63 15.23 -2.04 -4.62
CA GLN A 63 14.67 -2.42 -5.91
C GLN A 63 13.57 -3.48 -5.74
N ALA A 64 13.79 -4.51 -4.92
CA ALA A 64 12.79 -5.54 -4.67
C ALA A 64 11.49 -4.95 -4.09
N LEU A 65 11.62 -4.02 -3.14
CA LEU A 65 10.47 -3.33 -2.54
C LEU A 65 9.77 -2.39 -3.53
N TRP A 66 10.56 -1.71 -4.38
CA TRP A 66 10.02 -0.87 -5.45
C TRP A 66 9.19 -1.67 -6.45
N ASP A 67 9.71 -2.80 -6.90
CA ASP A 67 9.06 -3.66 -7.91
C ASP A 67 7.80 -4.35 -7.36
N ALA A 68 7.71 -4.53 -6.04
CA ALA A 68 6.54 -5.10 -5.40
C ALA A 68 5.37 -4.14 -5.26
N ARG A 69 5.59 -2.84 -5.49
CA ARG A 69 4.55 -1.81 -5.32
C ARG A 69 3.34 -2.02 -6.21
N PRO A 70 2.16 -1.71 -5.72
CA PRO A 70 1.79 -1.22 -4.39
C PRO A 70 1.64 -2.34 -3.34
N GLY A 71 2.11 -3.54 -3.60
CA GLY A 71 2.08 -4.69 -2.71
C GLY A 71 3.12 -4.62 -1.58
N GLU A 72 3.28 -5.75 -0.94
CA GLU A 72 4.20 -5.97 0.17
C GLU A 72 5.02 -7.25 -0.08
N LEU A 73 6.18 -7.32 0.51
CA LEU A 73 7.01 -8.53 0.51
C LEU A 73 7.18 -9.03 1.94
N SER A 74 7.07 -10.34 2.15
CA SER A 74 7.57 -10.95 3.38
C SER A 74 9.09 -10.86 3.45
N TYR A 75 9.65 -10.96 4.65
CA TYR A 75 11.09 -11.07 4.82
C TYR A 75 11.71 -12.16 3.94
N ALA A 76 11.11 -13.35 3.94
CA ALA A 76 11.59 -14.48 3.15
C ALA A 76 11.62 -14.20 1.64
N GLN A 77 10.61 -13.48 1.13
CA GLN A 77 10.57 -13.07 -0.27
C GLN A 77 11.67 -12.06 -0.62
N ILE A 78 12.01 -11.15 0.31
CA ILE A 78 13.11 -10.19 0.12
C ILE A 78 14.43 -10.97 0.09
N VAL A 79 14.69 -11.84 1.06
CA VAL A 79 15.90 -12.67 1.09
C VAL A 79 16.05 -13.51 -0.19
N THR A 80 14.97 -14.13 -0.65
CA THR A 80 14.98 -14.91 -1.90
C THR A 80 15.37 -14.06 -3.11
N ARG A 81 14.90 -12.81 -3.18
CA ARG A 81 15.19 -11.89 -4.30
C ARG A 81 16.59 -11.30 -4.25
N THR A 82 17.12 -11.09 -3.06
CA THR A 82 18.44 -10.45 -2.87
C THR A 82 19.58 -11.45 -2.75
N GLY A 83 19.29 -12.69 -2.36
CA GLY A 83 20.27 -13.77 -2.22
C GLY A 83 21.17 -13.65 -0.97
N ASP A 84 20.99 -12.64 -0.12
CA ASP A 84 21.84 -12.38 1.05
C ASP A 84 20.97 -12.00 2.26
N GLU A 85 20.83 -12.95 3.19
CA GLU A 85 20.01 -12.76 4.39
C GLU A 85 20.61 -11.72 5.34
N ALA A 86 21.93 -11.73 5.55
CA ALA A 86 22.57 -10.80 6.48
C ALA A 86 22.49 -9.35 6.00
N ALA A 87 22.73 -9.15 4.71
CA ALA A 87 22.58 -7.84 4.08
C ALA A 87 21.12 -7.37 4.07
N ALA A 88 20.15 -8.26 3.81
CA ALA A 88 18.73 -7.92 3.88
C ALA A 88 18.32 -7.49 5.29
N ASP A 89 18.78 -8.19 6.33
CA ASP A 89 18.49 -7.86 7.74
C ASP A 89 19.03 -6.48 8.11
N GLU A 90 20.29 -6.20 7.79
CA GLU A 90 20.92 -4.90 8.04
C GLU A 90 20.18 -3.76 7.33
N VAL A 91 19.93 -3.93 6.02
CA VAL A 91 19.28 -2.89 5.21
C VAL A 91 17.85 -2.64 5.69
N LEU A 92 17.06 -3.70 5.95
CA LEU A 92 15.67 -3.55 6.42
C LEU A 92 15.61 -2.84 7.77
N ARG A 93 16.48 -3.17 8.73
CA ARG A 93 16.56 -2.43 10.01
C ARG A 93 16.80 -0.95 9.76
N ARG A 94 17.77 -0.63 8.92
CA ARG A 94 18.13 0.76 8.61
C ARG A 94 16.97 1.51 7.95
N VAL A 95 16.36 0.95 6.89
CA VAL A 95 15.31 1.66 6.14
C VAL A 95 13.99 1.78 6.92
N CYS A 96 13.68 0.81 7.80
CA CYS A 96 12.57 0.92 8.74
C CYS A 96 12.82 2.00 9.81
N THR A 97 14.03 2.05 10.37
CA THR A 97 14.42 3.09 11.35
C THR A 97 14.36 4.49 10.74
N LEU A 98 14.74 4.62 9.48
CA LEU A 98 14.63 5.87 8.74
C LEU A 98 13.18 6.23 8.36
N GLY A 99 12.22 5.34 8.56
CA GLY A 99 10.82 5.54 8.14
C GLY A 99 10.59 5.51 6.64
N LEU A 100 11.56 5.00 5.87
CA LEU A 100 11.44 4.82 4.42
C LEU A 100 10.56 3.63 4.06
N VAL A 101 10.64 2.56 4.85
CA VAL A 101 9.91 1.31 4.65
C VAL A 101 9.02 1.07 5.86
N ALA A 102 7.77 0.73 5.62
CA ALA A 102 6.85 0.32 6.66
C ALA A 102 6.94 -1.19 6.89
N ALA A 103 6.98 -1.60 8.17
CA ALA A 103 6.97 -3.00 8.58
C ALA A 103 5.61 -3.34 9.22
N HIS A 104 5.05 -4.49 8.86
CA HIS A 104 3.73 -4.95 9.27
C HIS A 104 3.83 -6.36 9.85
N ALA A 105 3.20 -6.56 11.02
CA ALA A 105 3.23 -7.86 11.72
C ALA A 105 2.22 -8.89 11.16
N THR A 106 1.32 -8.45 10.28
CA THR A 106 0.29 -9.33 9.71
C THR A 106 0.43 -9.37 8.18
N PRO A 107 0.12 -10.50 7.53
CA PRO A 107 0.06 -10.56 6.09
C PRO A 107 -0.96 -9.55 5.54
N PRO A 108 -0.85 -9.16 4.27
CA PRO A 108 -1.81 -8.28 3.65
C PRO A 108 -3.21 -8.92 3.63
N ALA A 109 -4.18 -8.24 4.27
CA ALA A 109 -5.59 -8.64 4.25
C ALA A 109 -6.37 -7.92 3.14
N TYR A 110 -5.66 -7.40 2.14
CA TYR A 110 -6.23 -6.67 1.01
C TYR A 110 -5.86 -7.33 -0.31
N THR A 111 -6.69 -7.08 -1.33
CA THR A 111 -6.36 -7.46 -2.70
C THR A 111 -6.04 -6.23 -3.56
N LEU A 112 -5.08 -6.41 -4.48
CA LEU A 112 -4.76 -5.43 -5.53
C LEU A 112 -5.52 -5.72 -6.82
N THR A 113 -6.20 -6.87 -6.88
CA THR A 113 -6.99 -7.33 -8.01
C THR A 113 -8.40 -7.70 -7.55
N PRO A 114 -9.26 -6.70 -7.25
CA PRO A 114 -10.63 -6.97 -6.84
C PRO A 114 -11.36 -7.81 -7.88
N GLY A 115 -12.09 -8.82 -7.42
CA GLY A 115 -12.85 -9.73 -8.26
C GLY A 115 -14.03 -9.05 -8.98
N GLU A 116 -14.92 -9.87 -9.54
CA GLU A 116 -16.11 -9.38 -10.26
C GLU A 116 -17.09 -8.65 -9.33
N ARG A 117 -17.15 -9.05 -8.07
CA ARG A 117 -17.95 -8.40 -7.02
C ARG A 117 -17.03 -7.83 -5.96
N PRO A 118 -16.51 -6.60 -6.16
CA PRO A 118 -15.50 -6.01 -5.28
C PRO A 118 -16.07 -5.72 -3.88
N ILE A 119 -15.25 -5.97 -2.86
CA ILE A 119 -15.60 -5.69 -1.46
C ILE A 119 -14.62 -4.66 -0.91
N ALA A 120 -15.05 -3.41 -0.81
CA ALA A 120 -14.30 -2.40 -0.07
C ALA A 120 -14.46 -2.63 1.45
N SER A 121 -13.41 -2.30 2.20
CA SER A 121 -13.41 -2.43 3.66
C SER A 121 -14.68 -1.84 4.27
N PRO A 122 -15.40 -2.57 5.14
CA PRO A 122 -16.58 -2.05 5.82
C PRO A 122 -16.32 -0.75 6.57
N LEU A 123 -15.14 -0.63 7.19
CA LEU A 123 -14.71 0.61 7.86
C LEU A 123 -14.59 1.77 6.86
N ALA A 124 -13.93 1.55 5.72
CA ALA A 124 -13.79 2.59 4.71
C ALA A 124 -15.16 3.03 4.15
N ARG A 125 -16.07 2.08 3.91
CA ARG A 125 -17.45 2.38 3.46
C ARG A 125 -18.21 3.20 4.50
N ALA A 126 -18.15 2.82 5.77
CA ALA A 126 -18.79 3.55 6.86
C ALA A 126 -18.24 4.97 7.03
N MET A 127 -16.92 5.12 6.95
CA MET A 127 -16.27 6.44 7.05
C MET A 127 -16.66 7.36 5.90
N PHE A 128 -16.76 6.86 4.66
CA PHE A 128 -17.23 7.65 3.53
C PHE A 128 -18.72 7.96 3.55
N ALA A 129 -19.52 7.22 4.32
CA ALA A 129 -20.93 7.57 4.52
C ALA A 129 -21.12 8.83 5.39
N THR A 130 -20.16 9.15 6.24
CA THR A 130 -20.26 10.24 7.23
C THR A 130 -19.18 11.31 7.08
N GLY A 131 -18.15 11.08 6.28
CA GLY A 131 -16.99 11.97 6.18
C GLY A 131 -16.36 12.03 4.79
N SER A 132 -15.32 12.84 4.68
CA SER A 132 -14.60 13.10 3.43
C SER A 132 -13.34 12.26 3.25
N TYR A 133 -13.04 11.34 4.17
CA TYR A 133 -11.88 10.45 4.11
C TYR A 133 -12.20 9.10 4.73
N ALA A 134 -11.39 8.11 4.43
CA ALA A 134 -11.44 6.79 5.06
C ALA A 134 -10.03 6.34 5.47
N MET A 135 -9.97 5.24 6.22
CA MET A 135 -8.72 4.54 6.51
C MET A 135 -8.60 3.32 5.61
N THR A 136 -7.42 3.12 5.06
CA THR A 136 -7.07 1.91 4.32
C THR A 136 -6.86 0.73 5.27
N LEU A 137 -6.75 -0.48 4.73
CA LEU A 137 -6.42 -1.69 5.50
C LEU A 137 -4.98 -1.69 6.07
N ARG A 138 -4.20 -0.67 5.75
CA ARG A 138 -2.86 -0.40 6.34
C ARG A 138 -2.83 0.89 7.16
N HIS A 139 -4.00 1.34 7.63
CA HIS A 139 -4.15 2.53 8.48
C HIS A 139 -3.60 3.83 7.86
N ALA A 140 -3.48 3.88 6.54
CA ALA A 140 -3.20 5.11 5.83
C ALA A 140 -4.49 5.88 5.56
N ARG A 141 -4.41 7.21 5.56
CA ARG A 141 -5.55 8.06 5.24
C ARG A 141 -5.80 8.05 3.73
N LEU A 142 -7.01 7.71 3.33
CA LEU A 142 -7.50 7.80 1.96
C LEU A 142 -8.44 9.00 1.83
N VAL A 143 -7.99 10.01 1.10
CA VAL A 143 -8.82 11.14 0.70
C VAL A 143 -9.10 10.98 -0.79
N PRO A 144 -10.35 10.87 -1.22
CA PRO A 144 -10.69 10.79 -2.63
C PRO A 144 -10.26 12.08 -3.34
N LYS A 145 -9.63 11.95 -4.48
CA LYS A 145 -9.32 13.11 -5.33
C LYS A 145 -10.58 13.68 -5.97
N GLU A 146 -11.57 12.82 -6.21
CA GLU A 146 -12.81 13.15 -6.87
C GLU A 146 -14.02 12.70 -6.03
N PRO A 147 -15.10 13.50 -5.95
CA PRO A 147 -16.30 13.15 -5.17
C PRO A 147 -16.92 11.79 -5.54
N PRO A 148 -16.94 11.34 -6.82
CA PRO A 148 -17.51 10.05 -7.19
C PRO A 148 -16.81 8.85 -6.56
N THR A 149 -15.52 8.95 -6.22
CA THR A 149 -14.74 7.84 -5.64
C THR A 149 -15.33 7.36 -4.31
N ALA A 150 -15.75 8.28 -3.45
CA ALA A 150 -16.38 7.92 -2.17
C ALA A 150 -17.70 7.17 -2.38
N ALA A 151 -18.53 7.67 -3.28
CA ALA A 151 -19.81 7.03 -3.63
C ALA A 151 -19.58 5.63 -4.26
N PHE A 152 -18.60 5.51 -5.13
CA PHE A 152 -18.20 4.24 -5.74
C PHE A 152 -17.77 3.21 -4.69
N LEU A 153 -16.88 3.60 -3.76
CA LEU A 153 -16.41 2.70 -2.71
C LEU A 153 -17.54 2.26 -1.76
N GLN A 154 -18.54 3.10 -1.52
CA GLN A 154 -19.71 2.71 -0.73
C GLN A 154 -20.53 1.62 -1.42
N LEU A 155 -20.60 1.60 -2.76
CA LEU A 155 -21.31 0.58 -3.54
C LEU A 155 -20.54 -0.75 -3.62
N CYS A 156 -19.24 -0.75 -3.39
CA CYS A 156 -18.40 -1.95 -3.41
C CYS A 156 -18.59 -2.77 -2.12
N ASP A 157 -19.74 -3.42 -1.98
CA ASP A 157 -20.12 -4.21 -0.79
C ASP A 157 -20.12 -5.73 -1.04
N GLY A 158 -19.71 -6.16 -2.23
CA GLY A 158 -19.72 -7.56 -2.65
C GLY A 158 -21.05 -8.04 -3.23
N THR A 159 -22.10 -7.24 -3.18
CA THR A 159 -23.42 -7.63 -3.73
C THR A 159 -23.56 -7.32 -5.21
N ARG A 160 -22.81 -6.33 -5.71
CA ARG A 160 -22.88 -5.81 -7.07
C ARG A 160 -21.70 -6.28 -7.90
N ASP A 161 -21.97 -6.77 -9.08
CA ASP A 161 -20.97 -6.97 -10.12
C ASP A 161 -20.62 -5.67 -10.84
N ARG A 162 -19.65 -5.71 -11.75
CA ARG A 162 -19.20 -4.52 -12.47
C ARG A 162 -20.28 -3.87 -13.33
N ALA A 163 -21.23 -4.66 -13.87
CA ALA A 163 -22.34 -4.14 -14.66
C ALA A 163 -23.34 -3.39 -13.77
N ALA A 164 -23.68 -3.96 -12.62
CA ALA A 164 -24.55 -3.31 -11.65
C ALA A 164 -23.90 -2.03 -11.06
N LEU A 165 -22.60 -2.07 -10.77
CA LEU A 165 -21.86 -0.87 -10.36
C LEU A 165 -21.86 0.22 -11.42
N ALA A 166 -21.70 -0.13 -12.69
CA ALA A 166 -21.78 0.81 -13.80
C ALA A 166 -23.15 1.46 -13.91
N HIS A 167 -24.21 0.66 -13.78
CA HIS A 167 -25.59 1.14 -13.79
C HIS A 167 -25.85 2.14 -12.65
N GLU A 168 -25.53 1.76 -11.43
CA GLU A 168 -25.72 2.59 -10.22
C GLU A 168 -24.92 3.91 -10.30
N MET A 169 -23.67 3.84 -10.73
CA MET A 169 -22.83 5.03 -10.88
C MET A 169 -23.34 5.95 -12.00
N SER A 170 -23.82 5.38 -13.10
CA SER A 170 -24.45 6.15 -14.19
C SER A 170 -25.65 6.94 -13.69
N ALA A 171 -26.52 6.30 -12.90
CA ALA A 171 -27.70 6.94 -12.32
C ALA A 171 -27.31 8.09 -11.36
N ARG A 172 -26.28 7.87 -10.53
CA ARG A 172 -25.82 8.88 -9.56
C ARG A 172 -25.14 10.09 -10.21
N LEU A 173 -24.42 9.89 -11.30
CA LEU A 173 -23.63 10.93 -11.95
C LEU A 173 -24.34 11.58 -13.14
N GLY A 174 -25.49 11.04 -13.55
CA GLY A 174 -26.17 11.51 -14.75
C GLY A 174 -25.36 11.33 -16.04
N ALA A 175 -24.44 10.35 -16.07
CA ALA A 175 -23.53 10.09 -17.17
C ALA A 175 -23.47 8.60 -17.49
N SER A 176 -23.23 8.24 -18.75
CA SER A 176 -23.08 6.83 -19.15
C SER A 176 -21.72 6.28 -18.68
N ILE A 177 -21.74 5.31 -17.78
CA ILE A 177 -20.54 4.61 -17.30
C ILE A 177 -20.61 3.16 -17.75
N THR A 178 -19.50 2.66 -18.28
CA THR A 178 -19.38 1.28 -18.76
C THR A 178 -18.73 0.37 -17.71
N PRO A 179 -18.96 -0.96 -17.77
CA PRO A 179 -18.24 -1.92 -16.91
C PRO A 179 -16.71 -1.86 -17.07
N GLY A 180 -16.22 -1.48 -18.27
CA GLY A 180 -14.78 -1.27 -18.50
C GLY A 180 -14.22 -0.08 -17.70
N GLN A 181 -14.97 1.01 -17.60
CA GLN A 181 -14.58 2.16 -16.78
C GLN A 181 -14.62 1.82 -15.27
N ILE A 182 -15.56 0.98 -14.83
CA ILE A 182 -15.54 0.43 -13.47
C ILE A 182 -14.28 -0.39 -13.24
N GLY A 183 -13.90 -1.26 -14.20
CA GLY A 183 -12.66 -2.02 -14.14
C GLY A 183 -11.42 -1.14 -13.99
N ALA A 184 -11.33 -0.06 -14.76
CA ALA A 184 -10.24 0.92 -14.69
C ALA A 184 -10.21 1.64 -13.33
N ALA A 185 -11.37 2.05 -12.81
CA ALA A 185 -11.48 2.68 -11.48
C ALA A 185 -11.06 1.72 -10.37
N LEU A 186 -11.46 0.44 -10.45
CA LEU A 186 -11.03 -0.58 -9.50
C LEU A 186 -9.51 -0.77 -9.52
N ALA A 187 -8.90 -0.81 -10.69
CA ALA A 187 -7.45 -0.95 -10.84
C ALA A 187 -6.70 0.25 -10.22
N ASP A 188 -7.17 1.47 -10.47
CA ASP A 188 -6.58 2.70 -9.89
C ASP A 188 -6.69 2.72 -8.36
N ILE A 189 -7.88 2.40 -7.83
CA ILE A 189 -8.14 2.48 -6.38
C ILE A 189 -7.53 1.30 -5.61
N SER A 190 -7.36 0.13 -6.24
CA SER A 190 -6.83 -1.08 -5.58
C SER A 190 -5.43 -0.86 -4.98
N GLY A 191 -4.61 -0.06 -5.64
CA GLY A 191 -3.30 0.36 -5.14
C GLY A 191 -3.37 1.11 -3.80
N ARG A 192 -4.54 1.59 -3.40
CA ARG A 192 -4.77 2.22 -2.08
C ARG A 192 -5.05 1.21 -0.96
N ARG A 193 -5.03 -0.10 -1.25
CA ARG A 193 -5.20 -1.18 -0.25
C ARG A 193 -6.50 -1.05 0.55
N VAL A 194 -7.61 -0.84 -0.14
CA VAL A 194 -8.93 -0.62 0.47
C VAL A 194 -9.88 -1.80 0.23
N PHE A 195 -9.59 -2.68 -0.72
CA PHE A 195 -10.39 -3.86 -1.02
C PHE A 195 -9.95 -5.08 -0.22
N LEU A 196 -10.92 -5.86 0.27
CA LEU A 196 -10.67 -7.12 0.96
C LEU A 196 -10.19 -8.20 -0.03
N ALA A 197 -9.30 -9.08 0.47
CA ALA A 197 -8.81 -10.23 -0.26
C ALA A 197 -9.87 -11.34 -0.34
#